data_3ddef660de0c3987ab14e3ce2958bd67
#
_entry.id   3ddef660de0c3987ab14e3ce2958bd67
#
_cell.length_a   1.000
_cell.length_b   1.000
_cell.length_c   1.000
_cell.angle_alpha   90.00
_cell.angle_beta   90.00
_cell.angle_gamma   90.00
#
_symmetry.space_group_name_H-M   'P 1'
#
loop_
_entity.id
_entity.type
_entity.pdbx_description
1 polymer ?
#
loop_
_entity_poly.entity_id
_entity_poly.type
_entity_poly.pdbx_seq_one_letter_code
_entity_poly.pdbx_strand_id
1 'polypeptide(L)'
;MAKKARNDLPAATPAFVFKGAVKKIRSATMKQVPVSERTAIVRVDQVLEAPKSFAHYQGQDITVELAGKKKVSAGDEFIFHANSWMAGDSVAVRSVTQEPVTRSHAALLKSEVDPIERRQARQLQGQLDDADLVVSGKVAAVTIPPEPPEHARAAEPPRRPRSEHDPKWRQAVINIDETHKGSHQSNQVNVVFPASTDVRWYKAPKFQAGQKGVFVLHKTKMKTDEHHELRAMAKAAKGAPDEVEVYTALHPADFQPLTQKAVVKAMIR
;
A
#
# COMPACT_ATOMS: atom_id res chain seq x y z
N MET A 1 -14.82 31.52 11.43
CA MET A 1 -13.42 31.05 11.20
C MET A 1 -13.48 29.54 11.00
N ALA A 2 -13.41 29.08 9.75
CA ALA A 2 -13.49 27.64 9.42
C ALA A 2 -12.11 27.00 9.64
N LYS A 3 -12.02 26.01 10.54
CA LYS A 3 -10.83 25.16 10.72
C LYS A 3 -10.67 24.33 9.46
N LYS A 4 -9.62 24.62 8.71
CA LYS A 4 -9.12 23.82 7.57
C LYS A 4 -8.80 22.42 8.08
N ALA A 5 -9.62 21.42 7.75
CA ALA A 5 -9.32 20.02 8.01
C ALA A 5 -7.98 19.69 7.30
N ARG A 6 -6.95 19.44 8.06
CA ARG A 6 -5.72 18.82 7.55
C ARG A 6 -6.12 17.39 7.14
N ASN A 7 -5.98 17.09 5.86
CA ASN A 7 -5.93 15.71 5.38
C ASN A 7 -4.66 15.06 5.97
N ASP A 8 -4.80 14.50 7.16
CA ASP A 8 -3.82 13.59 7.72
C ASP A 8 -3.98 12.25 6.95
N LEU A 9 -3.36 12.20 5.78
CA LEU A 9 -3.03 10.91 5.17
C LEU A 9 -2.23 10.13 6.22
N PRO A 10 -2.55 8.86 6.51
CA PRO A 10 -1.79 8.04 7.45
C PRO A 10 -0.31 8.13 7.04
N ALA A 11 0.54 8.40 8.02
CA ALA A 11 1.98 8.56 7.80
C ALA A 11 2.47 7.36 7.00
N ALA A 12 2.89 7.60 5.76
CA ALA A 12 3.25 6.55 4.82
C ALA A 12 4.26 5.62 5.50
N THR A 13 3.90 4.35 5.64
CA THR A 13 4.76 3.33 6.23
C THR A 13 6.13 3.38 5.57
N PRO A 14 7.24 3.50 6.32
CA PRO A 14 8.56 3.64 5.76
C PRO A 14 8.86 2.53 4.75
N ALA A 15 9.36 2.92 3.58
CA ALA A 15 9.60 1.96 2.50
C ALA A 15 10.94 1.23 2.65
N PHE A 16 11.89 1.82 3.38
CA PHE A 16 13.26 1.35 3.54
C PHE A 16 13.67 1.46 5.00
N VAL A 17 14.01 0.35 5.63
CA VAL A 17 14.52 0.28 7.00
C VAL A 17 15.91 -0.34 6.97
N PHE A 18 16.89 0.35 7.55
CA PHE A 18 18.26 -0.11 7.56
C PHE A 18 19.03 0.37 8.80
N LYS A 19 20.02 -0.42 9.23
CA LYS A 19 21.08 0.03 10.14
C LYS A 19 22.14 0.75 9.32
N GLY A 20 22.59 1.91 9.79
CA GLY A 20 23.67 2.62 9.13
C GLY A 20 24.44 3.55 10.06
N ALA A 21 25.69 3.82 9.68
CA ALA A 21 26.61 4.71 10.36
C ALA A 21 26.72 6.04 9.59
N VAL A 22 26.60 7.15 10.31
CA VAL A 22 26.77 8.49 9.74
C VAL A 22 28.24 8.74 9.44
N LYS A 23 28.61 8.93 8.18
CA LYS A 23 29.99 9.21 7.78
C LYS A 23 30.30 10.70 7.74
N LYS A 24 29.40 11.49 7.18
CA LYS A 24 29.60 12.92 7.00
C LYS A 24 28.30 13.68 7.08
N ILE A 25 28.28 14.78 7.82
CA ILE A 25 27.12 15.67 7.93
C ILE A 25 27.31 16.81 6.92
N ARG A 26 26.19 17.45 6.55
CA ARG A 26 26.16 18.54 5.56
C ARG A 26 26.83 18.12 4.26
N SER A 27 26.52 16.91 3.79
CA SER A 27 27.11 16.32 2.60
C SER A 27 26.13 15.37 1.91
N ALA A 28 26.29 15.20 0.60
CA ALA A 28 25.48 14.32 -0.22
C ALA A 28 26.36 13.49 -1.15
N THR A 29 25.92 12.28 -1.53
CA THR A 29 26.56 11.43 -2.53
C THR A 29 26.24 11.86 -3.96
N MET A 30 25.16 12.65 -4.14
CA MET A 30 24.69 13.11 -5.44
C MET A 30 24.67 14.64 -5.50
N LYS A 31 25.14 15.23 -6.60
CA LYS A 31 25.19 16.69 -6.82
C LYS A 31 23.81 17.34 -6.85
N GLN A 32 22.77 16.60 -7.25
CA GLN A 32 21.40 17.08 -7.38
C GLN A 32 20.69 17.24 -6.02
N VAL A 33 21.21 16.60 -4.97
CA VAL A 33 20.59 16.67 -3.64
C VAL A 33 20.99 17.98 -2.96
N PRO A 34 20.01 18.82 -2.55
CA PRO A 34 20.29 20.02 -1.77
C PRO A 34 20.96 19.67 -0.44
N VAL A 35 22.14 20.22 -0.19
CA VAL A 35 22.87 20.01 1.06
C VAL A 35 22.38 21.01 2.10
N SER A 36 22.00 20.50 3.26
CA SER A 36 21.53 21.24 4.42
C SER A 36 22.18 20.73 5.72
N GLU A 37 21.88 21.34 6.84
CA GLU A 37 22.29 20.84 8.16
C GLU A 37 21.74 19.44 8.48
N ARG A 38 20.68 19.04 7.80
CA ARG A 38 20.01 17.75 7.95
C ARG A 38 20.43 16.73 6.90
N THR A 39 21.30 17.08 5.99
CA THR A 39 21.78 16.16 4.95
C THR A 39 23.05 15.45 5.42
N ALA A 40 23.07 14.14 5.37
CA ALA A 40 24.20 13.32 5.77
C ALA A 40 24.51 12.21 4.75
N ILE A 41 25.76 11.86 4.64
CA ILE A 41 26.20 10.62 4.00
C ILE A 41 26.19 9.54 5.07
N VAL A 42 25.46 8.48 4.83
CA VAL A 42 25.30 7.33 5.74
C VAL A 42 25.73 6.06 5.00
N ARG A 43 26.61 5.27 5.61
CA ARG A 43 26.91 3.92 5.15
C ARG A 43 25.81 2.99 5.60
N VAL A 44 25.24 2.25 4.67
CA VAL A 44 24.26 1.20 4.97
C VAL A 44 25.01 -0.05 5.44
N ASP A 45 24.99 -0.33 6.73
CA ASP A 45 25.66 -1.51 7.29
C ASP A 45 24.83 -2.77 7.08
N GLN A 46 23.51 -2.66 7.28
CA GLN A 46 22.58 -3.78 7.11
C GLN A 46 21.22 -3.27 6.63
N VAL A 47 20.69 -3.90 5.59
CA VAL A 47 19.31 -3.70 5.13
C VAL A 47 18.38 -4.58 5.96
N LEU A 48 17.37 -3.99 6.59
CA LEU A 48 16.43 -4.69 7.46
C LEU A 48 15.09 -4.93 6.77
N GLU A 49 14.57 -3.91 6.07
CA GLU A 49 13.38 -4.01 5.24
C GLU A 49 13.54 -3.12 4.00
N ALA A 50 13.29 -3.68 2.82
CA ALA A 50 13.44 -2.93 1.59
C ALA A 50 12.48 -3.39 0.49
N PRO A 51 12.05 -2.48 -0.42
CA PRO A 51 11.59 -2.90 -1.72
C PRO A 51 12.77 -3.45 -2.53
N LYS A 52 12.48 -4.23 -3.55
CA LYS A 52 13.50 -4.86 -4.41
C LYS A 52 14.55 -3.86 -4.93
N SER A 53 14.13 -2.62 -5.22
CA SER A 53 15.01 -1.54 -5.69
C SER A 53 16.03 -1.05 -4.66
N PHE A 54 15.86 -1.34 -3.36
CA PHE A 54 16.74 -0.88 -2.28
C PHE A 54 17.50 -2.01 -1.58
N ALA A 55 17.17 -3.26 -1.85
CA ALA A 55 17.78 -4.42 -1.16
C ALA A 55 19.28 -4.54 -1.37
N HIS A 56 19.82 -4.00 -2.47
CA HIS A 56 21.24 -4.08 -2.84
C HIS A 56 22.14 -2.98 -2.26
N TYR A 57 21.59 -2.04 -1.47
CA TYR A 57 22.38 -0.91 -0.94
C TYR A 57 23.25 -1.26 0.29
N GLN A 58 23.18 -2.48 0.81
CA GLN A 58 24.07 -2.89 1.90
C GLN A 58 25.55 -2.72 1.50
N GLY A 59 26.32 -2.12 2.39
CA GLY A 59 27.72 -1.78 2.17
C GLY A 59 27.97 -0.52 1.33
N GLN A 60 26.92 0.19 0.91
CA GLN A 60 27.04 1.40 0.11
C GLN A 60 26.81 2.67 0.93
N ASP A 61 27.37 3.76 0.46
CA ASP A 61 27.15 5.09 1.02
C ASP A 61 25.96 5.75 0.28
N ILE A 62 24.96 6.21 1.04
CA ILE A 62 23.76 6.88 0.52
C ILE A 62 23.58 8.24 1.17
N THR A 63 22.78 9.10 0.54
CA THR A 63 22.38 10.36 1.15
C THR A 63 21.11 10.17 1.97
N VAL A 64 21.11 10.67 3.20
CA VAL A 64 19.95 10.68 4.10
C VAL A 64 19.63 12.11 4.53
N GLU A 65 18.40 12.55 4.31
CA GLU A 65 17.84 13.71 4.99
C GLU A 65 17.35 13.26 6.36
N LEU A 66 18.03 13.71 7.43
CA LEU A 66 17.77 13.32 8.82
C LEU A 66 16.43 13.84 9.33
N ALA A 67 15.70 13.04 10.11
CA ALA A 67 14.46 13.44 10.75
C ALA A 67 14.73 14.28 12.04
N GLY A 68 13.81 15.20 12.33
CA GLY A 68 13.81 15.96 13.59
C GLY A 68 14.96 16.96 13.72
N LYS A 69 15.15 17.45 14.96
CA LYS A 69 16.15 18.48 15.31
C LYS A 69 17.28 17.94 16.21
N LYS A 70 17.31 16.63 16.48
CA LYS A 70 18.38 16.04 17.32
C LYS A 70 19.72 16.21 16.63
N LYS A 71 20.73 16.62 17.41
CA LYS A 71 22.10 16.72 16.93
C LYS A 71 22.62 15.32 16.60
N VAL A 72 23.13 15.14 15.39
CA VAL A 72 23.74 13.91 14.89
C VAL A 72 25.19 14.23 14.57
N SER A 73 26.09 13.31 14.84
CA SER A 73 27.53 13.42 14.62
C SER A 73 28.05 12.32 13.70
N ALA A 74 29.17 12.56 13.06
CA ALA A 74 29.86 11.49 12.33
C ALA A 74 30.27 10.37 13.31
N GLY A 75 30.07 9.13 12.93
CA GLY A 75 30.26 7.94 13.75
C GLY A 75 29.00 7.45 14.47
N ASP A 76 27.93 8.24 14.54
CA ASP A 76 26.69 7.80 15.14
C ASP A 76 26.03 6.70 14.32
N GLU A 77 25.51 5.67 14.99
CA GLU A 77 24.79 4.55 14.39
C GLU A 77 23.29 4.60 14.71
N PHE A 78 22.46 4.42 13.70
CA PHE A 78 21.01 4.45 13.82
C PHE A 78 20.35 3.31 13.04
N ILE A 79 19.13 2.94 13.47
CA ILE A 79 18.13 2.33 12.62
C ILE A 79 17.35 3.47 11.95
N PHE A 80 17.44 3.55 10.64
CA PHE A 80 16.74 4.53 9.83
C PHE A 80 15.46 3.92 9.27
N HIS A 81 14.34 4.64 9.44
CA HIS A 81 13.07 4.38 8.78
C HIS A 81 12.86 5.46 7.72
N ALA A 82 13.01 5.15 6.46
CA ALA A 82 13.11 6.14 5.40
C ALA A 82 12.21 5.86 4.20
N ASN A 83 11.92 6.93 3.47
CA ASN A 83 11.26 6.88 2.18
C ASN A 83 12.21 7.37 1.06
N SER A 84 12.01 6.90 -0.15
CA SER A 84 12.75 7.37 -1.32
C SER A 84 12.55 8.87 -1.53
N TRP A 85 13.62 9.57 -1.87
CA TRP A 85 13.60 10.99 -2.22
C TRP A 85 14.08 11.22 -3.65
N MET A 86 15.29 10.79 -3.96
CA MET A 86 15.89 10.88 -5.29
C MET A 86 16.65 9.60 -5.62
N ALA A 87 16.69 9.22 -6.89
CA ALA A 87 17.48 8.15 -7.42
C ALA A 87 18.27 8.64 -8.65
N GLY A 88 19.48 8.15 -8.82
CA GLY A 88 20.41 8.48 -9.90
C GLY A 88 21.62 7.56 -9.81
N ASP A 89 22.84 8.12 -9.89
CA ASP A 89 24.09 7.37 -9.70
C ASP A 89 24.24 6.81 -8.27
N SER A 90 23.45 7.32 -7.33
CA SER A 90 23.28 6.84 -5.96
C SER A 90 21.82 7.03 -5.57
N VAL A 91 21.49 6.87 -4.29
CA VAL A 91 20.15 7.13 -3.76
C VAL A 91 20.19 8.15 -2.64
N ALA A 92 19.17 9.00 -2.61
CA ALA A 92 18.85 9.84 -1.48
C ALA A 92 17.51 9.42 -0.89
N VAL A 93 17.44 9.34 0.43
CA VAL A 93 16.23 8.99 1.18
C VAL A 93 15.93 10.06 2.24
N ARG A 94 14.66 10.18 2.59
CA ARG A 94 14.21 11.00 3.73
C ARG A 94 13.90 10.10 4.89
N SER A 95 14.61 10.28 6.00
CA SER A 95 14.29 9.61 7.25
C SER A 95 12.96 10.14 7.79
N VAL A 96 12.02 9.24 8.05
CA VAL A 96 10.79 9.53 8.80
C VAL A 96 11.13 9.54 10.29
N THR A 97 11.87 8.53 10.74
CA THR A 97 12.45 8.43 12.07
C THR A 97 13.84 7.82 11.99
N GLN A 98 14.70 8.17 12.94
CA GLN A 98 15.95 7.47 13.20
C GLN A 98 16.11 7.23 14.68
N GLU A 99 16.48 6.01 15.04
CA GLU A 99 16.61 5.56 16.42
C GLU A 99 18.03 5.08 16.68
N PRO A 100 18.70 5.52 17.76
CA PRO A 100 20.02 4.99 18.11
C PRO A 100 19.96 3.46 18.25
N VAL A 101 21.00 2.79 17.78
CA VAL A 101 21.07 1.32 17.91
C VAL A 101 21.17 0.96 19.40
N THR A 102 20.25 0.13 19.87
CA THR A 102 20.15 -0.33 21.26
C THR A 102 20.10 -1.84 21.34
N ARG A 103 20.24 -2.39 22.56
CA ARG A 103 20.10 -3.83 22.79
C ARG A 103 18.75 -4.42 22.36
N SER A 104 17.68 -3.61 22.38
CA SER A 104 16.35 -4.03 21.93
C SER A 104 16.30 -4.37 20.42
N HIS A 105 17.23 -3.83 19.64
CA HIS A 105 17.35 -4.12 18.21
C HIS A 105 18.14 -5.42 17.91
N ALA A 106 18.72 -6.07 18.94
CA ALA A 106 19.62 -7.21 18.73
C ALA A 106 18.96 -8.38 17.99
N ALA A 107 17.71 -8.70 18.30
CA ALA A 107 16.96 -9.77 17.62
C ALA A 107 16.70 -9.42 16.14
N LEU A 108 16.34 -8.17 15.85
CA LEU A 108 16.13 -7.65 14.49
C LEU A 108 17.43 -7.72 13.67
N LEU A 109 18.53 -7.29 14.26
CA LEU A 109 19.85 -7.25 13.60
C LEU A 109 20.47 -8.64 13.37
N LYS A 110 20.12 -9.64 14.21
CA LYS A 110 20.56 -11.04 14.05
C LYS A 110 19.66 -11.85 13.13
N SER A 111 18.51 -11.32 12.73
CA SER A 111 17.56 -12.05 11.90
C SER A 111 18.09 -12.20 10.47
N GLU A 112 18.07 -13.43 9.96
CA GLU A 112 18.47 -13.81 8.60
C GLU A 112 17.30 -13.71 7.58
N VAL A 113 16.13 -13.22 8.01
CA VAL A 113 14.98 -13.05 7.12
C VAL A 113 15.32 -12.06 6.01
N ASP A 114 15.03 -12.41 4.78
CA ASP A 114 15.20 -11.54 3.62
C ASP A 114 14.48 -10.19 3.83
N PRO A 115 15.15 -9.06 3.60
CA PRO A 115 14.55 -7.74 3.80
C PRO A 115 13.30 -7.48 2.96
N ILE A 116 13.18 -8.09 1.77
CA ILE A 116 12.01 -7.96 0.89
C ILE A 116 10.85 -8.74 1.49
N GLU A 117 11.09 -9.97 1.93
CA GLU A 117 10.08 -10.82 2.56
C GLU A 117 9.58 -10.20 3.87
N ARG A 118 10.48 -9.67 4.69
CA ARG A 118 10.11 -8.98 5.93
C ARG A 118 9.20 -7.78 5.66
N ARG A 119 9.52 -6.98 4.65
CA ARG A 119 8.68 -5.86 4.23
C ARG A 119 7.30 -6.34 3.75
N GLN A 120 7.25 -7.41 2.94
CA GLN A 120 6.00 -7.97 2.45
C GLN A 120 5.14 -8.50 3.60
N ALA A 121 5.73 -9.23 4.55
CA ALA A 121 5.04 -9.72 5.73
C ALA A 121 4.47 -8.56 6.58
N ARG A 122 5.24 -7.49 6.79
CA ARG A 122 4.74 -6.31 7.51
C ARG A 122 3.59 -5.62 6.77
N GLN A 123 3.68 -5.50 5.44
CA GLN A 123 2.59 -4.94 4.63
C GLN A 123 1.33 -5.80 4.73
N LEU A 124 1.48 -7.13 4.61
CA LEU A 124 0.37 -8.05 4.78
C LEU A 124 -0.25 -7.95 6.17
N GLN A 125 0.58 -7.90 7.23
CA GLN A 125 0.07 -7.73 8.60
C GLN A 125 -0.76 -6.44 8.72
N GLY A 126 -0.28 -5.31 8.21
CA GLY A 126 -1.03 -4.05 8.22
C GLY A 126 -2.38 -4.17 7.50
N GLN A 127 -2.41 -4.81 6.32
CA GLN A 127 -3.67 -5.06 5.61
C GLN A 127 -4.61 -5.97 6.40
N LEU A 128 -4.08 -7.02 7.05
CA LEU A 128 -4.88 -7.92 7.88
C LEU A 128 -5.44 -7.23 9.13
N ASP A 129 -4.65 -6.37 9.76
CA ASP A 129 -5.08 -5.61 10.95
C ASP A 129 -6.23 -4.65 10.60
N ASP A 130 -6.16 -3.98 9.44
CA ASP A 130 -7.15 -3.00 8.96
C ASP A 130 -8.35 -3.65 8.25
N ALA A 131 -8.29 -4.95 7.89
CA ALA A 131 -9.34 -5.62 7.14
C ALA A 131 -10.64 -5.76 7.93
N ASP A 132 -11.76 -5.50 7.28
CA ASP A 132 -13.11 -5.76 7.80
C ASP A 132 -13.52 -7.22 7.61
N LEU A 133 -13.01 -7.87 6.56
CA LEU A 133 -13.34 -9.25 6.22
C LEU A 133 -12.13 -9.94 5.58
N VAL A 134 -11.76 -11.11 6.08
CA VAL A 134 -10.74 -11.97 5.45
C VAL A 134 -11.37 -13.33 5.18
N VAL A 135 -11.39 -13.75 3.91
CA VAL A 135 -12.00 -15.01 3.48
C VAL A 135 -11.09 -15.77 2.54
N SER A 136 -11.14 -17.10 2.59
CA SER A 136 -10.67 -17.93 1.49
C SER A 136 -11.84 -18.36 0.62
N GLY A 137 -11.59 -18.46 -0.70
CA GLY A 137 -12.66 -18.78 -1.62
C GLY A 137 -12.23 -18.79 -3.08
N LYS A 138 -13.24 -18.77 -3.94
CA LYS A 138 -13.09 -18.79 -5.41
C LYS A 138 -13.88 -17.65 -6.03
N VAL A 139 -13.27 -16.92 -6.95
CA VAL A 139 -13.97 -15.95 -7.80
C VAL A 139 -14.92 -16.71 -8.72
N ALA A 140 -16.22 -16.54 -8.52
CA ALA A 140 -17.26 -17.15 -9.34
C ALA A 140 -17.42 -16.43 -10.67
N ALA A 141 -17.45 -15.10 -10.63
CA ALA A 141 -17.63 -14.26 -11.80
C ALA A 141 -16.94 -12.89 -11.62
N VAL A 142 -16.62 -12.27 -12.73
CA VAL A 142 -16.20 -10.87 -12.79
C VAL A 142 -17.16 -10.14 -13.72
N THR A 143 -17.84 -9.14 -13.18
CA THR A 143 -18.84 -8.37 -13.91
C THR A 143 -18.23 -7.04 -14.37
N ILE A 144 -18.40 -6.76 -15.65
CA ILE A 144 -18.17 -5.43 -16.22
C ILE A 144 -19.50 -4.69 -16.06
N PRO A 145 -19.54 -3.54 -15.35
CA PRO A 145 -20.76 -2.76 -15.26
C PRO A 145 -21.29 -2.44 -16.64
N PRO A 146 -22.61 -2.58 -16.88
CA PRO A 146 -23.20 -2.31 -18.19
C PRO A 146 -22.96 -0.83 -18.55
N GLU A 147 -22.53 -0.57 -19.78
CA GLU A 147 -22.54 0.78 -20.31
C GLU A 147 -23.99 1.29 -20.42
N PRO A 148 -24.26 2.56 -20.06
CA PRO A 148 -25.60 3.11 -20.24
C PRO A 148 -25.96 3.08 -21.71
N PRO A 149 -27.23 2.79 -22.03
CA PRO A 149 -27.70 2.84 -23.41
C PRO A 149 -27.52 4.25 -24.01
N GLU A 150 -27.27 4.32 -25.32
CA GLU A 150 -26.90 5.57 -26.02
C GLU A 150 -27.88 6.73 -25.78
N HIS A 151 -29.19 6.45 -25.70
CA HIS A 151 -30.21 7.44 -25.43
C HIS A 151 -30.19 8.00 -23.98
N ALA A 152 -29.66 7.25 -23.02
CA ALA A 152 -29.43 7.77 -21.67
C ALA A 152 -28.18 8.66 -21.59
N ARG A 153 -27.25 8.53 -22.56
CA ARG A 153 -26.06 9.39 -22.66
C ARG A 153 -26.40 10.82 -23.07
N ALA A 154 -27.48 11.01 -23.84
CA ALA A 154 -27.93 12.34 -24.33
C ALA A 154 -28.59 13.18 -23.22
N ALA A 155 -29.06 12.57 -22.15
CA ALA A 155 -29.74 13.25 -21.04
C ALA A 155 -28.82 13.55 -19.83
N GLU A 156 -27.59 13.09 -19.85
CA GLU A 156 -26.60 13.34 -18.77
C GLU A 156 -25.82 14.64 -19.04
N PRO A 157 -25.49 15.42 -17.98
CA PRO A 157 -24.58 16.55 -18.13
C PRO A 157 -23.24 16.08 -18.73
N PRO A 158 -22.52 16.94 -19.47
CA PRO A 158 -21.28 16.55 -20.15
C PRO A 158 -20.35 15.87 -19.16
N ARG A 159 -20.01 14.62 -19.48
CA ARG A 159 -19.12 13.80 -18.64
C ARG A 159 -17.78 14.50 -18.48
N ARG A 160 -17.31 14.58 -17.25
CA ARG A 160 -15.91 14.95 -17.02
C ARG A 160 -15.02 14.06 -17.88
N PRO A 161 -14.00 14.61 -18.56
CA PRO A 161 -13.06 13.79 -19.32
C PRO A 161 -12.56 12.64 -18.44
N ARG A 162 -12.61 11.41 -18.93
CA ARG A 162 -12.04 10.28 -18.22
C ARG A 162 -10.57 10.60 -17.96
N SER A 163 -10.17 10.65 -16.69
CA SER A 163 -8.78 10.84 -16.32
C SER A 163 -7.97 9.63 -16.82
N GLU A 164 -6.72 9.84 -17.22
CA GLU A 164 -5.76 8.75 -17.47
C GLU A 164 -5.67 7.79 -16.28
N HIS A 165 -5.94 8.30 -15.07
CA HIS A 165 -5.93 7.55 -13.82
C HIS A 165 -7.28 6.92 -13.46
N ASP A 166 -8.22 6.82 -14.41
CA ASP A 166 -9.52 6.17 -14.20
C ASP A 166 -9.29 4.71 -13.76
N PRO A 167 -9.83 4.28 -12.61
CA PRO A 167 -9.64 2.92 -12.08
C PRO A 167 -10.29 1.83 -12.93
N LYS A 168 -11.27 2.16 -13.79
CA LYS A 168 -12.06 1.19 -14.57
C LYS A 168 -12.62 0.10 -13.66
N TRP A 169 -13.46 0.51 -12.71
CA TRP A 169 -14.00 -0.36 -11.68
C TRP A 169 -14.67 -1.62 -12.26
N ARG A 170 -14.44 -2.74 -11.60
CA ARG A 170 -15.11 -4.02 -11.85
C ARG A 170 -15.54 -4.64 -10.53
N GLN A 171 -16.50 -5.55 -10.61
CA GLN A 171 -16.99 -6.30 -9.47
C GLN A 171 -16.66 -7.77 -9.65
N ALA A 172 -16.03 -8.36 -8.64
CA ALA A 172 -15.86 -9.81 -8.52
C ALA A 172 -16.91 -10.35 -7.54
N VAL A 173 -17.52 -11.46 -7.87
CA VAL A 173 -18.34 -12.28 -6.97
C VAL A 173 -17.47 -13.41 -6.46
N ILE A 174 -17.21 -13.46 -5.15
CA ILE A 174 -16.37 -14.46 -4.52
C ILE A 174 -17.26 -15.41 -3.74
N ASN A 175 -17.23 -16.71 -4.09
CA ASN A 175 -17.79 -17.78 -3.25
C ASN A 175 -16.84 -18.02 -2.08
N ILE A 176 -17.36 -17.91 -0.86
CA ILE A 176 -16.61 -18.05 0.37
C ILE A 176 -16.57 -19.54 0.76
N ASP A 177 -15.35 -20.06 0.90
CA ASP A 177 -15.12 -21.41 1.43
C ASP A 177 -14.96 -21.38 2.97
N GLU A 178 -14.24 -20.35 3.50
CA GLU A 178 -13.99 -20.16 4.93
C GLU A 178 -13.76 -18.69 5.24
N THR A 179 -14.32 -18.21 6.36
CA THR A 179 -14.07 -16.87 6.91
C THR A 179 -13.02 -16.93 8.00
N HIS A 180 -11.98 -16.10 7.91
CA HIS A 180 -10.85 -16.05 8.83
C HIS A 180 -10.91 -14.84 9.78
N LYS A 181 -11.47 -13.72 9.32
CA LYS A 181 -11.69 -12.50 10.13
C LYS A 181 -12.98 -11.82 9.69
N GLY A 182 -13.67 -11.18 10.63
CA GLY A 182 -14.93 -10.50 10.40
C GLY A 182 -16.12 -11.47 10.34
N SER A 183 -17.27 -10.96 9.92
CA SER A 183 -18.50 -11.74 9.72
C SER A 183 -19.21 -11.34 8.43
N HIS A 184 -19.74 -12.32 7.73
CA HIS A 184 -20.54 -12.11 6.51
C HIS A 184 -21.69 -13.12 6.48
N GLN A 185 -22.92 -12.64 6.25
CA GLN A 185 -24.12 -13.48 6.34
C GLN A 185 -24.32 -14.41 5.14
N SER A 186 -23.73 -14.05 3.99
CA SER A 186 -23.87 -14.79 2.74
C SER A 186 -22.63 -15.66 2.49
N ASN A 187 -22.79 -16.76 1.77
CA ASN A 187 -21.68 -17.55 1.24
C ASN A 187 -21.01 -16.91 -0.01
N GLN A 188 -21.45 -15.71 -0.38
CA GLN A 188 -20.87 -14.93 -1.47
C GLN A 188 -20.62 -13.49 -1.01
N VAL A 189 -19.51 -12.90 -1.44
CA VAL A 189 -19.20 -11.48 -1.24
C VAL A 189 -18.88 -10.80 -2.57
N ASN A 190 -19.40 -9.60 -2.73
CA ASN A 190 -19.13 -8.74 -3.88
C ASN A 190 -17.96 -7.81 -3.55
N VAL A 191 -16.93 -7.82 -4.39
CA VAL A 191 -15.70 -7.03 -4.20
C VAL A 191 -15.47 -6.13 -5.40
N VAL A 192 -15.31 -4.83 -5.15
CA VAL A 192 -14.97 -3.83 -6.16
C VAL A 192 -13.47 -3.69 -6.24
N PHE A 193 -12.92 -3.71 -7.46
CA PHE A 193 -11.50 -3.59 -7.70
C PHE A 193 -11.20 -2.80 -8.98
N PRO A 194 -10.04 -2.12 -9.08
CA PRO A 194 -9.66 -1.38 -10.27
C PRO A 194 -9.08 -2.31 -11.33
N ALA A 195 -9.64 -2.28 -12.54
CA ALA A 195 -9.12 -3.05 -13.69
C ALA A 195 -8.04 -2.28 -14.48
N SER A 196 -7.85 -1.00 -14.22
CA SER A 196 -6.85 -0.17 -14.90
C SER A 196 -5.42 -0.65 -14.63
N THR A 197 -4.57 -0.59 -15.66
CA THR A 197 -3.13 -0.86 -15.59
C THR A 197 -2.30 0.41 -15.44
N ASP A 198 -2.95 1.55 -15.25
CA ASP A 198 -2.31 2.83 -14.94
C ASP A 198 -1.40 2.74 -13.72
N VAL A 199 -0.38 3.61 -13.65
CA VAL A 199 0.63 3.65 -12.57
C VAL A 199 0.01 3.68 -11.17
N ARG A 200 -1.17 4.27 -11.03
CA ARG A 200 -1.90 4.35 -9.77
C ARG A 200 -2.51 3.02 -9.34
N TRP A 201 -2.91 2.18 -10.30
CA TRP A 201 -3.73 1.00 -10.08
C TRP A 201 -3.07 -0.32 -10.46
N TYR A 202 -1.92 -0.31 -11.16
CA TYR A 202 -1.34 -1.53 -11.73
C TYR A 202 -0.98 -2.59 -10.68
N LYS A 203 -0.69 -2.18 -9.45
CA LYS A 203 -0.35 -3.10 -8.34
C LYS A 203 -1.58 -3.69 -7.63
N ALA A 204 -2.75 -3.07 -7.74
CA ALA A 204 -3.97 -3.60 -7.14
C ALA A 204 -4.33 -4.97 -7.75
N PRO A 205 -4.93 -5.89 -6.98
CA PRO A 205 -5.36 -7.18 -7.49
C PRO A 205 -6.25 -7.04 -8.73
N LYS A 206 -6.08 -7.95 -9.69
CA LYS A 206 -6.91 -8.08 -10.88
C LYS A 206 -7.56 -9.46 -10.86
N PHE A 207 -8.83 -9.52 -10.44
CA PHE A 207 -9.52 -10.79 -10.28
C PHE A 207 -9.98 -11.36 -11.61
N GLN A 208 -9.96 -12.69 -11.69
CA GLN A 208 -10.43 -13.48 -12.85
C GLN A 208 -11.34 -14.60 -12.35
N ALA A 209 -12.37 -14.93 -13.14
CA ALA A 209 -13.24 -16.06 -12.84
C ALA A 209 -12.44 -17.36 -12.70
N GLY A 210 -12.75 -18.14 -11.68
CA GLY A 210 -12.04 -19.37 -11.37
C GLY A 210 -10.84 -19.21 -10.43
N GLN A 211 -10.34 -18.00 -10.21
CA GLN A 211 -9.20 -17.72 -9.31
C GLN A 211 -9.52 -18.10 -7.87
N LYS A 212 -8.61 -18.84 -7.23
CA LYS A 212 -8.73 -19.25 -5.83
C LYS A 212 -7.65 -18.58 -4.98
N GLY A 213 -8.00 -18.20 -3.75
CA GLY A 213 -7.04 -17.57 -2.84
C GLY A 213 -7.66 -17.12 -1.53
N VAL A 214 -6.88 -16.33 -0.80
CA VAL A 214 -7.34 -15.60 0.38
C VAL A 214 -7.49 -14.13 0.00
N PHE A 215 -8.64 -13.58 0.32
CA PHE A 215 -9.05 -12.21 0.01
C PHE A 215 -9.10 -11.40 1.30
N VAL A 216 -8.34 -10.32 1.34
CA VAL A 216 -8.30 -9.34 2.44
C VAL A 216 -9.13 -8.15 1.99
N LEU A 217 -10.27 -7.93 2.63
CA LEU A 217 -11.31 -7.03 2.13
C LEU A 217 -11.57 -5.90 3.11
N HIS A 218 -11.67 -4.69 2.55
CA HIS A 218 -11.90 -3.46 3.30
C HIS A 218 -13.23 -2.84 2.90
N LYS A 219 -14.04 -2.41 3.87
CA LYS A 219 -15.26 -1.65 3.60
C LYS A 219 -14.91 -0.23 3.24
N THR A 220 -15.42 0.22 2.11
CA THR A 220 -15.18 1.57 1.60
C THR A 220 -16.50 2.21 1.21
N LYS A 221 -16.71 3.45 1.64
CA LYS A 221 -17.81 4.27 1.13
C LYS A 221 -17.37 4.91 -0.17
N MET A 222 -18.10 4.62 -1.24
CA MET A 222 -17.81 5.14 -2.57
C MET A 222 -18.97 5.99 -3.06
N LYS A 223 -18.66 7.16 -3.61
CA LYS A 223 -19.67 8.05 -4.19
C LYS A 223 -20.12 7.51 -5.53
N THR A 224 -21.42 7.44 -5.72
CA THR A 224 -22.04 6.89 -6.92
C THR A 224 -22.05 7.87 -8.09
N ASP A 225 -21.93 9.17 -7.83
CA ASP A 225 -21.89 10.23 -8.85
C ASP A 225 -20.53 10.37 -9.54
N GLU A 226 -19.45 10.01 -8.83
CA GLU A 226 -18.09 10.08 -9.37
C GLU A 226 -17.75 8.88 -10.27
N HIS A 227 -18.45 7.74 -10.09
CA HIS A 227 -18.16 6.49 -10.79
C HIS A 227 -19.44 5.83 -11.31
N HIS A 228 -19.68 6.00 -12.59
CA HIS A 228 -20.83 5.44 -13.30
C HIS A 228 -21.01 3.92 -13.06
N GLU A 229 -19.91 3.18 -13.05
CA GLU A 229 -19.87 1.74 -12.81
C GLU A 229 -20.46 1.40 -11.42
N LEU A 230 -20.14 2.21 -10.38
CA LEU A 230 -20.66 2.01 -9.03
C LEU A 230 -22.16 2.34 -8.93
N ARG A 231 -22.62 3.33 -9.70
CA ARG A 231 -24.06 3.68 -9.76
C ARG A 231 -24.88 2.54 -10.34
N ALA A 232 -24.38 1.84 -11.34
CA ALA A 232 -25.04 0.66 -11.91
C ALA A 232 -25.12 -0.49 -10.89
N MET A 233 -24.06 -0.70 -10.10
CA MET A 233 -24.02 -1.68 -9.00
C MET A 233 -24.99 -1.31 -7.86
N ALA A 234 -25.06 -0.03 -7.49
CA ALA A 234 -25.95 0.47 -6.44
C ALA A 234 -27.44 0.36 -6.81
N LYS A 235 -27.79 0.62 -8.06
CA LYS A 235 -29.18 0.45 -8.55
C LYS A 235 -29.67 -0.98 -8.44
N ALA A 236 -28.79 -1.97 -8.61
CA ALA A 236 -29.12 -3.39 -8.43
C ALA A 236 -29.43 -3.74 -6.96
N ALA A 237 -28.99 -2.93 -6.00
CA ALA A 237 -29.14 -3.14 -4.56
C ALA A 237 -30.35 -2.39 -3.90
N LYS A 238 -31.36 -1.99 -4.70
CA LYS A 238 -32.57 -1.28 -4.23
C LYS A 238 -32.30 0.08 -3.54
N GLY A 239 -32.24 1.10 -4.34
CA GLY A 239 -32.08 2.51 -3.93
C GLY A 239 -30.78 3.07 -4.50
N ALA A 240 -30.76 4.34 -4.86
CA ALA A 240 -29.55 5.01 -5.35
C ALA A 240 -29.10 6.03 -4.29
N PRO A 241 -28.49 5.59 -3.16
CA PRO A 241 -27.90 6.52 -2.23
C PRO A 241 -26.70 7.20 -2.90
N ASP A 242 -26.41 8.43 -2.48
CA ASP A 242 -25.26 9.20 -2.99
C ASP A 242 -23.92 8.50 -2.67
N GLU A 243 -23.91 7.64 -1.64
CA GLU A 243 -22.75 6.82 -1.25
C GLU A 243 -23.18 5.36 -1.05
N VAL A 244 -22.33 4.41 -1.48
CA VAL A 244 -22.52 2.98 -1.29
C VAL A 244 -21.32 2.41 -0.53
N GLU A 245 -21.61 1.63 0.52
CA GLU A 245 -20.60 0.85 1.20
C GLU A 245 -20.34 -0.45 0.42
N VAL A 246 -19.11 -0.66 0.00
CA VAL A 246 -18.69 -1.83 -0.78
C VAL A 246 -17.42 -2.42 -0.17
N TYR A 247 -17.21 -3.72 -0.38
CA TYR A 247 -15.90 -4.31 -0.13
C TYR A 247 -14.97 -4.01 -1.28
N THR A 248 -13.73 -3.62 -0.97
CA THR A 248 -12.68 -3.31 -1.95
C THR A 248 -11.42 -4.12 -1.67
N ALA A 249 -10.60 -4.30 -2.73
CA ALA A 249 -9.25 -4.85 -2.68
C ALA A 249 -8.36 -3.97 -3.55
N LEU A 250 -7.62 -3.05 -2.94
CA LEU A 250 -6.87 -1.98 -3.63
C LEU A 250 -5.35 -2.10 -3.47
N HIS A 251 -4.90 -2.84 -2.44
CA HIS A 251 -3.49 -3.06 -2.16
C HIS A 251 -3.03 -4.42 -2.70
N PRO A 252 -1.78 -4.55 -3.18
CA PRO A 252 -1.27 -5.85 -3.69
C PRO A 252 -1.38 -6.99 -2.68
N ALA A 253 -1.29 -6.72 -1.38
CA ALA A 253 -1.44 -7.73 -0.34
C ALA A 253 -2.89 -8.16 -0.06
N ASP A 254 -3.88 -7.51 -0.66
CA ASP A 254 -5.30 -7.84 -0.47
C ASP A 254 -5.70 -9.17 -1.15
N PHE A 255 -4.81 -9.72 -1.96
CA PHE A 255 -4.96 -11.07 -2.50
C PHE A 255 -3.73 -11.90 -2.20
N GLN A 256 -3.93 -13.07 -1.59
CA GLN A 256 -2.89 -14.06 -1.35
C GLN A 256 -3.24 -15.38 -2.02
N PRO A 257 -2.27 -16.04 -2.67
CA PRO A 257 -2.52 -17.37 -3.24
C PRO A 257 -2.93 -18.36 -2.14
N LEU A 258 -3.71 -19.37 -2.49
CA LEU A 258 -4.24 -20.34 -1.52
C LEU A 258 -3.13 -21.06 -0.72
N THR A 259 -1.93 -21.19 -1.29
CA THR A 259 -0.74 -21.73 -0.60
C THR A 259 -0.32 -20.93 0.63
N GLN A 260 -0.67 -19.63 0.68
CA GLN A 260 -0.38 -18.74 1.81
C GLN A 260 -1.48 -18.76 2.89
N LYS A 261 -2.55 -19.57 2.72
CA LYS A 261 -3.68 -19.60 3.67
C LYS A 261 -3.24 -19.85 5.12
N ALA A 262 -2.35 -20.81 5.34
CA ALA A 262 -1.86 -21.13 6.68
C ALA A 262 -1.08 -19.96 7.32
N VAL A 263 -0.26 -19.27 6.53
CA VAL A 263 0.49 -18.10 6.96
C VAL A 263 -0.46 -16.96 7.32
N VAL A 264 -1.43 -16.65 6.45
CA VAL A 264 -2.44 -15.62 6.70
C VAL A 264 -3.22 -15.92 7.98
N LYS A 265 -3.68 -17.17 8.18
CA LYS A 265 -4.38 -17.57 9.40
C LYS A 265 -3.54 -17.37 10.67
N ALA A 266 -2.25 -17.68 10.61
CA ALA A 266 -1.34 -17.49 11.74
C ALA A 266 -1.08 -16.01 12.07
N MET A 267 -1.24 -15.12 11.10
CA MET A 267 -1.06 -13.67 11.26
C MET A 267 -2.31 -12.94 11.77
N ILE A 268 -3.50 -13.52 11.62
CA ILE A 268 -4.76 -12.95 12.14
C ILE A 268 -4.78 -13.11 13.66
N ARG A 269 -4.97 -12.01 14.38
CA ARG A 269 -5.05 -11.94 15.84
C ARG A 269 -6.47 -11.86 16.33
#